data_548e9d0a8c56776b5d3dade27d838123
#
_entry.id   548e9d0a8c56776b5d3dade27d838123
#
_cell.length_a   1.000
_cell.length_b   1.000
_cell.length_c   1.000
_cell.angle_alpha   90.00
_cell.angle_beta   90.00
_cell.angle_gamma   90.00
#
_symmetry.space_group_name_H-M   'P 1'
#
loop_
_entity.id
_entity.type
_entity.pdbx_description
1 polymer ?
#
loop_
_entity_poly.entity_id
_entity_poly.type
_entity_poly.pdbx_seq_one_letter_code
_entity_poly.pdbx_strand_id
1 'polypeptide(L)'
;MIPFGPLVVLGDEATCAGFALAGVDARSPAPAEVPGVFAQALESAAMVVITRRCAAALAPRELQRAVACERPIVIVMPDLFEPDADPGIAARMR
;
A
#
# COMPACT_ATOMS: atom_id res chain seq x y z
N MET A 1 -16.97 7.34 0.83
CA MET A 1 -16.57 7.44 2.24
C MET A 1 -16.52 6.07 2.90
N ILE A 2 -15.52 5.83 3.71
CA ILE A 2 -15.37 4.56 4.40
C ILE A 2 -15.99 4.69 5.78
N PRO A 3 -17.03 3.90 6.11
CA PRO A 3 -17.77 4.09 7.34
C PRO A 3 -17.01 3.78 8.63
N PHE A 4 -15.91 3.04 8.55
CA PHE A 4 -15.13 2.68 9.74
C PHE A 4 -13.82 3.46 9.89
N GLY A 5 -13.61 4.50 9.10
CA GLY A 5 -12.45 5.35 9.26
C GLY A 5 -11.66 5.56 7.99
N PRO A 6 -10.52 6.24 8.08
CA PRO A 6 -9.76 6.63 6.90
C PRO A 6 -9.04 5.49 6.23
N LEU A 7 -8.93 5.61 4.91
CA LEU A 7 -8.12 4.73 4.06
C LEU A 7 -6.82 5.44 3.73
N VAL A 8 -5.71 4.76 3.93
CA VAL A 8 -4.39 5.27 3.56
C VAL A 8 -3.79 4.34 2.50
N VAL A 9 -3.23 4.93 1.45
CA VAL A 9 -2.56 4.18 0.39
C VAL A 9 -1.08 4.55 0.38
N LEU A 10 -0.22 3.54 0.40
CA LEU A 10 1.23 3.73 0.26
C LEU A 10 1.68 3.08 -1.05
N GLY A 11 2.23 3.86 -1.95
CA GLY A 11 2.63 3.34 -3.25
C GLY A 11 3.50 4.30 -4.03
N ASP A 12 3.66 4.01 -5.32
CA ASP A 12 4.38 4.88 -6.22
C ASP A 12 3.55 6.13 -6.54
N GLU A 13 4.22 7.13 -7.13
CA GLU A 13 3.57 8.40 -7.42
C GLU A 13 2.36 8.26 -8.34
N ALA A 14 2.46 7.43 -9.36
CA ALA A 14 1.36 7.27 -10.33
C ALA A 14 0.13 6.65 -9.67
N THR A 15 0.34 5.60 -8.87
CA THR A 15 -0.74 4.95 -8.14
C THR A 15 -1.38 5.93 -7.15
N CYS A 16 -0.56 6.66 -6.42
CA CYS A 16 -1.04 7.63 -5.43
C CYS A 16 -1.81 8.78 -6.08
N ALA A 17 -1.37 9.23 -7.25
CA ALA A 17 -2.08 10.28 -7.97
C ALA A 17 -3.51 9.83 -8.31
N GLY A 18 -3.68 8.58 -8.74
CA GLY A 18 -5.00 8.04 -9.04
C GLY A 18 -5.89 7.99 -7.81
N PHE A 19 -5.37 7.49 -6.69
CA PHE A 19 -6.14 7.43 -5.46
C PHE A 19 -6.44 8.81 -4.89
N ALA A 20 -5.52 9.75 -5.03
CA ALA A 20 -5.72 11.10 -4.55
C ALA A 20 -6.89 11.80 -5.25
N LEU A 21 -7.09 11.50 -6.54
CA LEU A 21 -8.24 12.03 -7.28
C LEU A 21 -9.56 11.57 -6.68
N ALA A 22 -9.57 10.42 -6.02
CA ALA A 22 -10.76 9.90 -5.36
C ALA A 22 -10.90 10.38 -3.91
N GLY A 23 -10.01 11.25 -3.46
CA GLY A 23 -10.06 11.79 -2.11
C GLY A 23 -9.43 10.92 -1.04
N VAL A 24 -8.62 9.95 -1.45
CA VAL A 24 -7.94 9.03 -0.54
C VAL A 24 -6.60 9.63 -0.09
N ASP A 25 -6.23 9.40 1.17
CA ASP A 25 -4.92 9.81 1.67
C ASP A 25 -3.86 8.88 1.09
N ALA A 26 -3.21 9.32 0.03
CA ALA A 26 -2.22 8.54 -0.69
C ALA A 26 -0.84 9.14 -0.47
N ARG A 27 0.13 8.31 -0.11
CA ARG A 27 1.49 8.72 0.19
C ARG A 27 2.48 7.89 -0.61
N SER A 28 3.54 8.57 -1.08
CA SER A 28 4.59 7.93 -1.87
C SER A 28 5.93 8.13 -1.18
N PRO A 29 6.20 7.43 -0.07
CA PRO A 29 7.45 7.60 0.68
C PRO A 29 8.63 6.97 -0.05
N ALA A 30 9.83 7.50 0.22
CA ALA A 30 11.06 6.86 -0.22
C ALA A 30 11.20 5.51 0.51
N PRO A 31 11.92 4.53 -0.08
CA PRO A 31 12.04 3.21 0.54
C PRO A 31 12.50 3.25 1.99
N ALA A 32 13.42 4.13 2.33
CA ALA A 32 13.92 4.24 3.70
C ALA A 32 12.86 4.79 4.67
N GLU A 33 11.86 5.48 4.14
CA GLU A 33 10.81 6.09 4.95
C GLU A 33 9.59 5.18 5.12
N VAL A 34 9.48 4.14 4.30
CA VAL A 34 8.29 3.28 4.31
C VAL A 34 7.98 2.69 5.68
N PRO A 35 8.96 2.15 6.44
CA PRO A 35 8.64 1.57 7.75
C PRO A 35 7.98 2.58 8.70
N GLY A 36 8.50 3.80 8.75
CA GLY A 36 7.95 4.83 9.62
C GLY A 36 6.56 5.29 9.19
N VAL A 37 6.39 5.51 7.90
CA VAL A 37 5.09 5.94 7.36
C VAL A 37 4.05 4.84 7.54
N PHE A 38 4.44 3.59 7.31
CA PHE A 38 3.57 2.44 7.50
C PHE A 38 3.12 2.33 8.96
N ALA A 39 4.04 2.48 9.89
CA ALA A 39 3.72 2.44 11.31
C ALA A 39 2.72 3.52 11.70
N GLN A 40 2.90 4.73 11.18
CA GLN A 40 1.96 5.82 11.42
C GLN A 40 0.59 5.52 10.84
N ALA A 41 0.56 4.95 9.63
CA ALA A 41 -0.71 4.60 9.00
C ALA A 41 -1.45 3.54 9.80
N LEU A 42 -0.74 2.56 10.36
CA LEU A 42 -1.37 1.53 11.18
C LEU A 42 -2.04 2.10 12.43
N GLU A 43 -1.53 3.21 12.94
CA GLU A 43 -2.11 3.83 14.13
C GLU A 43 -3.34 4.68 13.82
N SER A 44 -3.42 5.25 12.64
CA SER A 44 -4.44 6.24 12.33
C SER A 44 -5.49 5.78 11.32
N ALA A 45 -5.21 4.77 10.52
CA ALA A 45 -6.11 4.34 9.45
C ALA A 45 -6.96 3.15 9.85
N ALA A 46 -8.13 3.03 9.23
CA ALA A 46 -8.96 1.85 9.36
C ALA A 46 -8.57 0.80 8.33
N MET A 47 -8.00 1.23 7.20
CA MET A 47 -7.52 0.35 6.15
C MET A 47 -6.26 0.94 5.54
N VAL A 48 -5.27 0.11 5.30
CA VAL A 48 -4.02 0.50 4.64
C VAL A 48 -3.84 -0.37 3.41
N VAL A 49 -3.71 0.27 2.25
CA VAL A 49 -3.37 -0.41 1.01
C VAL A 49 -1.91 -0.06 0.70
N ILE A 50 -1.09 -1.07 0.53
CA ILE A 50 0.34 -0.87 0.26
C ILE A 50 0.72 -1.64 -0.99
N THR A 51 1.43 -0.98 -1.92
CA THR A 51 1.89 -1.66 -3.12
C THR A 51 2.97 -2.66 -2.76
N ARG A 52 3.14 -3.66 -3.61
CA ARG A 52 4.15 -4.68 -3.40
C ARG A 52 5.55 -4.08 -3.28
N ARG A 53 5.84 -3.05 -4.07
CA ARG A 53 7.13 -2.38 -4.05
C ARG A 53 7.39 -1.71 -2.70
N CYS A 54 6.40 -1.01 -2.18
CA CYS A 54 6.53 -0.40 -0.85
C CYS A 54 6.61 -1.48 0.23
N ALA A 55 5.84 -2.55 0.09
CA ALA A 55 5.87 -3.64 1.05
C ALA A 55 7.23 -4.32 1.11
N ALA A 56 7.96 -4.34 -0.02
CA ALA A 56 9.29 -4.90 -0.07
C ALA A 56 10.30 -4.14 0.78
N ALA A 57 10.00 -2.90 1.13
CA ALA A 57 10.86 -2.09 2.00
C ALA A 57 10.61 -2.39 3.49
N LEU A 58 9.62 -3.21 3.80
CA LEU A 58 9.32 -3.63 5.17
C LEU A 58 9.99 -4.96 5.48
N ALA A 59 10.31 -5.19 6.76
CA ALA A 59 10.75 -6.50 7.18
C ALA A 59 9.59 -7.49 6.96
N PRO A 60 9.86 -8.68 6.39
CA PRO A 60 8.78 -9.64 6.13
C PRO A 60 7.95 -9.98 7.36
N ARG A 61 8.57 -10.07 8.52
CA ARG A 61 7.87 -10.36 9.76
C ARG A 61 6.92 -9.24 10.15
N GLU A 62 7.34 -8.00 9.93
CA GLU A 62 6.52 -6.83 10.22
C GLU A 62 5.29 -6.81 9.33
N LEU A 63 5.46 -7.06 8.04
CA LEU A 63 4.36 -7.10 7.10
C LEU A 63 3.38 -8.23 7.43
N GLN A 64 3.91 -9.43 7.72
CA GLN A 64 3.06 -10.57 8.06
C GLN A 64 2.23 -10.29 9.32
N ARG A 65 2.84 -9.66 10.30
CA ARG A 65 2.15 -9.32 11.54
C ARG A 65 1.03 -8.32 11.28
N ALA A 66 1.29 -7.32 10.44
CA ALA A 66 0.29 -6.31 10.11
C ALA A 66 -0.87 -6.90 9.33
N VAL A 67 -0.58 -7.75 8.35
CA VAL A 67 -1.62 -8.38 7.54
C VAL A 67 -2.48 -9.33 8.37
N ALA A 68 -1.90 -9.96 9.38
CA ALA A 68 -2.63 -10.88 10.25
C ALA A 68 -3.55 -10.16 11.25
N CYS A 69 -3.34 -8.86 11.50
CA CYS A 69 -4.17 -8.10 12.40
C CYS A 69 -5.53 -7.81 11.75
N GLU A 70 -6.58 -7.80 12.56
CA GLU A 70 -7.91 -7.49 12.06
C GLU A 70 -8.11 -6.00 11.86
N ARG A 71 -7.38 -5.19 12.62
CA ARG A 71 -7.45 -3.73 12.52
C ARG A 71 -6.07 -3.12 12.70
N PRO A 72 -5.69 -2.20 11.82
CA PRO A 72 -6.37 -1.88 10.56
C PRO A 72 -6.27 -3.03 9.56
N ILE A 73 -7.17 -3.06 8.60
CA ILE A 73 -7.10 -4.03 7.51
C ILE A 73 -5.94 -3.60 6.60
N VAL A 74 -5.00 -4.51 6.35
CA VAL A 74 -3.87 -4.24 5.47
C VAL A 74 -3.97 -5.09 4.22
N ILE A 75 -3.94 -4.44 3.06
CA ILE A 75 -4.02 -5.10 1.77
C ILE A 75 -2.78 -4.78 0.96
N VAL A 76 -2.12 -5.82 0.45
CA VAL A 76 -0.98 -5.64 -0.45
C VAL A 76 -1.47 -5.76 -1.89
N MET A 77 -1.25 -4.72 -2.68
CA MET A 77 -1.66 -4.71 -4.07
C MET A 77 -0.44 -4.77 -5.00
N PRO A 78 -0.59 -5.32 -6.22
CA PRO A 78 0.51 -5.33 -7.16
C PRO A 78 0.82 -3.91 -7.67
N ASP A 79 2.05 -3.73 -8.16
CA ASP A 79 2.47 -2.46 -8.75
C ASP A 79 2.01 -2.42 -10.20
N LEU A 80 0.88 -1.77 -10.44
CA LEU A 80 0.21 -1.79 -11.72
C LEU A 80 1.00 -1.12 -12.85
N PHE A 81 1.85 -0.18 -12.49
CA PHE A 81 2.63 0.58 -13.47
C PHE A 81 4.09 0.14 -13.54
N GLU A 82 4.44 -0.94 -12.86
CA GLU A 82 5.80 -1.47 -12.86
C GLU A 82 5.92 -2.54 -13.94
N PRO A 83 6.74 -2.30 -14.99
CA PRO A 83 6.83 -3.24 -16.11
C PRO A 83 7.36 -4.61 -15.72
N ASP A 84 8.13 -4.70 -14.65
CA ASP A 84 8.75 -5.95 -14.21
C ASP A 84 8.09 -6.52 -12.96
N ALA A 85 6.90 -6.01 -12.60
CA ALA A 85 6.27 -6.39 -11.35
C ALA A 85 5.91 -7.88 -11.29
N ASP A 86 5.31 -8.40 -12.36
CA ASP A 86 4.87 -9.79 -12.40
C ASP A 86 4.67 -10.24 -13.86
N PRO A 87 5.55 -11.10 -14.36
CA PRO A 87 5.41 -11.58 -15.73
C PRO A 87 4.08 -12.28 -16.01
N GLY A 88 3.53 -12.97 -15.02
CA GLY A 88 2.24 -13.64 -15.16
C GLY A 88 1.10 -12.65 -15.36
N ILE A 89 1.11 -11.56 -14.61
CA ILE A 89 0.10 -10.52 -14.76
C ILE A 89 0.22 -9.85 -16.13
N ALA A 90 1.44 -9.52 -16.53
CA ALA A 90 1.67 -8.89 -17.83
C ALA A 90 1.18 -9.79 -18.99
N ALA A 91 1.41 -11.08 -18.89
CA ALA A 91 0.97 -12.03 -19.90
C ALA A 91 -0.56 -12.09 -19.98
N ARG A 92 -1.23 -12.01 -18.85
CA ARG A 92 -2.70 -12.06 -18.80
C ARG A 92 -3.36 -10.80 -19.33
N MET A 93 -2.66 -9.68 -19.26
CA MET A 93 -3.22 -8.40 -19.67
C MET A 93 -3.09 -8.12 -21.16
N ARG A 94 -2.48 -9.01 -21.92
CA ARG A 94 -2.33 -8.86 -23.37
C ARG A 94 -3.48 -9.48 -24.15
#